data_c270b411f58d79d32c0192e9e35843c9
#
_entry.id   c270b411f58d79d32c0192e9e35843c9
#
_cell.length_a   1.000
_cell.length_b   1.000
_cell.length_c   1.000
_cell.angle_alpha   90.00
_cell.angle_beta   90.00
_cell.angle_gamma   90.00
#
_symmetry.space_group_name_H-M   'P 1'
#
loop_
_entity.id
_entity.type
_entity.pdbx_description
1 polymer ?
#
loop_
_entity_poly.entity_id
_entity_poly.type
_entity_poly.pdbx_seq_one_letter_code
_entity_poly.pdbx_strand_id
1 'polypeptide(L)'
;GQALAEAPTVGTSLDIVPHGQIYKEVPRPVSLHLTTTVTPPAGAATLKPLVNVKLKFPPGLTYVPNDSRTPICTAITPGNTNFPTDTAIDLCGDSIVGDGTARLFIAQQTAIPSNDSRILMFNAGRDKDGNPVMNLHGYSPSLNTGIFMTGTLVNGIFDVKIPRLTADSSVAAFTNDIPGDLGKDPDYAQASCPAGNWDNNGVITIAKRDASGVISESEDLVSPVDPITCQGLAGSAKFAPLKVKGPKAVKSGQKGTFRVTVRNTGTASAKKVKVTASGAGNGSASGGKIKPGASKTVTVKAKVTGKKGRKATLQFKATGGASSTGNIKVTVG
;
A
#
# COMPACT_ATOMS: atom_id res chain seq x y z
N GLY A 1 47.59 2.69 16.59
CA GLY A 1 46.26 2.26 16.21
C GLY A 1 45.86 3.02 14.97
N GLN A 2 45.62 2.30 13.86
CA GLN A 2 44.96 2.90 12.71
C GLN A 2 43.52 3.18 13.14
N ALA A 3 43.11 4.47 13.09
CA ALA A 3 41.70 4.82 13.22
C ALA A 3 40.95 4.10 12.09
N LEU A 4 39.95 3.27 12.45
CA LEU A 4 39.05 2.72 11.45
C LEU A 4 38.41 3.89 10.72
N ALA A 5 38.46 3.86 9.38
CA ALA A 5 37.79 4.87 8.58
C ALA A 5 36.30 4.87 8.95
N GLU A 6 35.78 6.05 9.29
CA GLU A 6 34.36 6.21 9.62
C GLU A 6 33.52 5.83 8.42
N ALA A 7 32.42 5.06 8.63
CA ALA A 7 31.55 4.63 7.55
C ALA A 7 30.54 5.76 7.19
N PRO A 8 30.05 5.81 5.95
CA PRO A 8 28.96 6.70 5.61
C PRO A 8 27.70 6.33 6.39
N THR A 9 26.83 7.31 6.68
CA THR A 9 25.58 7.10 7.40
C THR A 9 24.38 7.54 6.57
N VAL A 10 23.20 6.98 6.90
CA VAL A 10 21.94 7.35 6.29
C VAL A 10 20.89 7.66 7.34
N GLY A 11 20.12 8.71 7.11
CA GLY A 11 18.89 9.04 7.83
C GLY A 11 17.71 9.00 6.88
N THR A 12 16.61 8.37 7.30
CA THR A 12 15.35 8.33 6.54
C THR A 12 14.22 8.70 7.48
N SER A 13 13.36 9.62 7.05
CA SER A 13 12.13 10.00 7.73
C SER A 13 10.96 9.93 6.74
N LEU A 14 9.87 9.29 7.14
CA LEU A 14 8.64 9.18 6.36
C LEU A 14 7.48 9.72 7.18
N ASP A 15 7.10 10.98 6.96
CA ASP A 15 5.90 11.54 7.58
C ASP A 15 4.65 11.10 6.82
N ILE A 16 3.59 10.72 7.56
CA ILE A 16 2.32 10.20 7.03
C ILE A 16 1.20 11.05 7.62
N VAL A 17 0.53 11.84 6.80
CA VAL A 17 -0.50 12.80 7.25
C VAL A 17 -1.87 12.41 6.72
N PRO A 18 -2.92 12.43 7.59
CA PRO A 18 -2.98 12.87 8.99
C PRO A 18 -2.54 11.77 9.97
N HIS A 19 -2.02 12.17 11.13
CA HIS A 19 -1.69 11.24 12.23
C HIS A 19 -2.94 10.80 13.01
N GLY A 20 -3.99 11.62 13.03
CA GLY A 20 -5.26 11.36 13.74
C GLY A 20 -6.36 10.84 12.83
N GLN A 21 -7.46 10.34 13.45
CA GLN A 21 -8.64 9.83 12.75
C GLN A 21 -8.36 8.67 11.77
N ILE A 22 -7.36 7.86 12.06
CA ILE A 22 -7.00 6.66 11.31
C ILE A 22 -7.55 5.44 12.05
N TYR A 23 -8.25 4.56 11.35
CA TYR A 23 -8.70 3.30 11.93
C TYR A 23 -7.57 2.27 12.00
N LYS A 24 -7.69 1.33 12.95
CA LYS A 24 -6.75 0.20 13.06
C LYS A 24 -6.81 -0.77 11.89
N GLU A 25 -7.99 -0.98 11.32
CA GLU A 25 -8.23 -2.05 10.35
C GLU A 25 -8.65 -1.55 8.96
N VAL A 26 -9.01 -0.27 8.82
CA VAL A 26 -9.49 0.30 7.54
C VAL A 26 -8.52 1.38 7.10
N PRO A 27 -7.83 1.18 5.97
CA PRO A 27 -7.00 2.22 5.39
C PRO A 27 -7.84 3.42 4.91
N ARG A 28 -7.24 4.60 4.97
CA ARG A 28 -7.77 5.82 4.34
C ARG A 28 -6.67 6.52 3.57
N PRO A 29 -7.04 7.43 2.65
CA PRO A 29 -6.08 8.27 1.95
C PRO A 29 -5.20 9.05 2.92
N VAL A 30 -3.89 9.08 2.62
CA VAL A 30 -2.88 9.84 3.36
C VAL A 30 -1.92 10.51 2.40
N SER A 31 -1.29 11.58 2.87
CA SER A 31 -0.13 12.17 2.20
C SER A 31 1.15 11.64 2.83
N LEU A 32 2.15 11.41 1.99
CA LEU A 32 3.48 10.95 2.40
C LEU A 32 4.49 12.05 2.11
N HIS A 33 5.39 12.30 3.05
CA HIS A 33 6.58 13.12 2.87
C HIS A 33 7.79 12.31 3.30
N LEU A 34 8.60 11.87 2.34
CA LEU A 34 9.81 11.10 2.56
C LEU A 34 11.02 12.01 2.42
N THR A 35 11.92 11.96 3.38
CA THR A 35 13.24 12.57 3.30
C THR A 35 14.31 11.53 3.58
N THR A 36 15.33 11.45 2.73
CA THR A 36 16.51 10.62 2.97
C THR A 36 17.77 11.46 2.79
N THR A 37 18.70 11.33 3.72
CA THR A 37 20.00 12.02 3.69
C THR A 37 21.12 11.00 3.85
N VAL A 38 22.12 11.05 2.99
CA VAL A 38 23.33 10.24 3.09
C VAL A 38 24.51 11.16 3.44
N THR A 39 25.17 10.86 4.55
CA THR A 39 26.30 11.65 5.05
C THR A 39 27.59 10.88 4.81
N PRO A 40 28.50 11.40 3.97
CA PRO A 40 29.83 10.82 3.80
C PRO A 40 30.63 10.83 5.12
N PRO A 41 31.63 9.96 5.26
CA PRO A 41 32.58 10.05 6.37
C PRO A 41 33.27 11.42 6.40
N ALA A 42 33.65 11.88 7.58
CA ALA A 42 34.38 13.14 7.73
C ALA A 42 35.67 13.13 6.89
N GLY A 43 35.84 14.16 6.07
CA GLY A 43 37.01 14.30 5.17
C GLY A 43 37.06 13.36 3.96
N ALA A 44 36.03 12.54 3.72
CA ALA A 44 35.97 11.73 2.52
C ALA A 44 35.76 12.62 1.28
N ALA A 45 36.64 12.50 0.30
CA ALA A 45 36.55 13.26 -0.96
C ALA A 45 35.50 12.67 -1.93
N THR A 46 35.16 11.39 -1.76
CA THR A 46 34.23 10.69 -2.64
C THR A 46 33.30 9.77 -1.83
N LEU A 47 32.13 9.49 -2.42
CA LEU A 47 31.18 8.50 -1.94
C LEU A 47 30.79 7.58 -3.08
N LYS A 48 30.72 6.28 -2.83
CA LYS A 48 30.30 5.29 -3.83
C LYS A 48 28.91 5.61 -4.40
N PRO A 49 28.64 5.31 -5.67
CA PRO A 49 27.34 5.50 -6.29
C PRO A 49 26.19 4.78 -5.56
N LEU A 50 25.01 5.38 -5.59
CA LEU A 50 23.76 4.73 -5.18
C LEU A 50 23.34 3.69 -6.23
N VAL A 51 23.08 2.47 -5.79
CA VAL A 51 22.66 1.38 -6.68
C VAL A 51 21.28 0.84 -6.37
N ASN A 52 20.81 0.97 -5.11
CA ASN A 52 19.48 0.53 -4.70
C ASN A 52 18.97 1.30 -3.50
N VAL A 53 17.66 1.47 -3.43
CA VAL A 53 16.94 2.04 -2.29
C VAL A 53 15.81 1.09 -1.90
N LYS A 54 15.77 0.68 -0.64
CA LYS A 54 14.66 -0.07 -0.06
C LYS A 54 14.08 0.73 1.10
N LEU A 55 12.79 1.04 1.00
CA LEU A 55 12.04 1.71 2.05
C LEU A 55 11.11 0.70 2.71
N LYS A 56 11.28 0.47 3.99
CA LYS A 56 10.37 -0.37 4.77
C LYS A 56 9.20 0.48 5.24
N PHE A 57 8.05 0.24 4.66
CA PHE A 57 6.80 0.88 5.05
C PHE A 57 6.27 0.29 6.35
N PRO A 58 5.65 1.12 7.20
CA PRO A 58 4.98 0.63 8.39
C PRO A 58 3.79 -0.25 8.03
N PRO A 59 3.43 -1.21 8.91
CA PRO A 59 2.22 -2.00 8.73
C PRO A 59 0.99 -1.11 8.54
N GLY A 60 0.21 -1.41 7.50
CA GLY A 60 -1.01 -0.67 7.16
C GLY A 60 -0.83 0.43 6.11
N LEU A 61 0.40 0.82 5.75
CA LEU A 61 0.68 1.72 4.64
C LEU A 61 0.81 0.92 3.33
N THR A 62 0.16 1.39 2.28
CA THR A 62 0.25 0.79 0.94
C THR A 62 -0.04 1.82 -0.15
N TYR A 63 0.35 1.48 -1.39
CA TYR A 63 -0.10 2.16 -2.59
C TYR A 63 -1.32 1.45 -3.19
N VAL A 64 -2.26 2.24 -3.72
CA VAL A 64 -3.50 1.75 -4.33
C VAL A 64 -3.63 2.35 -5.74
N PRO A 65 -2.89 1.81 -6.73
CA PRO A 65 -2.98 2.27 -8.11
C PRO A 65 -4.42 2.26 -8.63
N ASN A 66 -4.82 3.34 -9.30
CA ASN A 66 -6.12 3.50 -9.93
C ASN A 66 -5.95 4.02 -11.36
N ASP A 67 -5.84 3.10 -12.32
CA ASP A 67 -5.56 3.41 -13.71
C ASP A 67 -6.68 4.22 -14.41
N SER A 68 -7.89 4.23 -13.81
CA SER A 68 -8.99 5.07 -14.29
C SER A 68 -8.84 6.53 -13.89
N ARG A 69 -8.14 6.82 -12.78
CA ARG A 69 -7.88 8.18 -12.29
C ARG A 69 -6.53 8.70 -12.76
N THR A 70 -5.51 7.87 -12.67
CA THR A 70 -4.14 8.14 -13.08
C THR A 70 -3.70 7.05 -14.05
N PRO A 71 -3.83 7.25 -15.36
CA PRO A 71 -3.47 6.23 -16.36
C PRO A 71 -1.98 5.87 -16.27
N ILE A 72 -1.64 4.68 -16.74
CA ILE A 72 -0.23 4.25 -16.80
C ILE A 72 0.50 5.06 -17.86
N CYS A 73 1.62 5.69 -17.47
CA CYS A 73 2.49 6.37 -18.43
C CYS A 73 3.27 5.36 -19.28
N THR A 74 3.06 5.39 -20.59
CA THR A 74 3.77 4.54 -21.57
C THR A 74 4.77 5.31 -22.43
N ALA A 75 4.73 6.65 -22.41
CA ALA A 75 5.58 7.52 -23.24
C ALA A 75 7.02 7.64 -22.67
N ILE A 76 7.19 7.45 -21.35
CA ILE A 76 8.49 7.50 -20.67
C ILE A 76 8.94 6.06 -20.41
N THR A 77 10.10 5.70 -20.96
CA THR A 77 10.65 4.33 -20.89
C THR A 77 12.16 4.37 -20.60
N PRO A 78 12.78 3.28 -20.18
CA PRO A 78 14.23 3.25 -19.93
C PRO A 78 15.09 3.72 -21.10
N GLY A 79 14.62 3.55 -22.34
CA GLY A 79 15.32 4.00 -23.56
C GLY A 79 15.00 5.42 -24.02
N ASN A 80 14.05 6.09 -23.36
CA ASN A 80 13.61 7.45 -23.70
C ASN A 80 13.37 8.27 -22.43
N THR A 81 14.44 8.76 -21.82
CA THR A 81 14.41 9.42 -20.51
C THR A 81 15.17 10.73 -20.45
N ASN A 82 16.04 11.02 -21.45
CA ASN A 82 16.92 12.16 -21.39
C ASN A 82 16.27 13.44 -21.89
N PHE A 83 15.30 13.93 -21.14
CA PHE A 83 14.59 15.18 -21.40
C PHE A 83 14.21 15.87 -20.08
N PRO A 84 13.97 17.22 -20.12
CA PRO A 84 13.60 18.00 -18.95
C PRO A 84 12.31 17.54 -18.29
N THR A 85 12.17 17.89 -17.01
CA THR A 85 10.97 17.60 -16.19
C THR A 85 9.68 18.09 -16.83
N ASP A 86 9.68 19.29 -17.44
CA ASP A 86 8.50 19.85 -18.11
C ASP A 86 8.05 18.97 -19.28
N THR A 87 9.00 18.43 -20.05
CA THR A 87 8.68 17.46 -21.11
C THR A 87 8.06 16.18 -20.55
N ALA A 88 8.54 15.70 -19.40
CA ALA A 88 7.94 14.54 -18.75
C ALA A 88 6.50 14.83 -18.27
N ILE A 89 6.24 16.04 -17.80
CA ILE A 89 4.87 16.51 -17.44
C ILE A 89 3.99 16.57 -18.68
N ASP A 90 4.47 17.12 -19.78
CA ASP A 90 3.71 17.19 -21.04
C ASP A 90 3.33 15.81 -21.58
N LEU A 91 4.24 14.84 -21.44
CA LEU A 91 4.03 13.47 -21.92
C LEU A 91 3.09 12.65 -21.03
N CYS A 92 3.17 12.80 -19.71
CA CYS A 92 2.52 11.91 -18.76
C CYS A 92 1.95 12.62 -17.52
N GLY A 93 1.58 13.89 -17.62
CA GLY A 93 1.09 14.66 -16.47
C GLY A 93 -0.08 14.02 -15.73
N ASP A 94 -1.01 13.40 -16.47
CA ASP A 94 -2.18 12.73 -15.87
C ASP A 94 -1.84 11.44 -15.12
N SER A 95 -0.63 10.92 -15.32
CA SER A 95 -0.13 9.70 -14.65
C SER A 95 0.64 9.99 -13.37
N ILE A 96 0.87 11.27 -13.03
CA ILE A 96 1.68 11.66 -11.87
C ILE A 96 0.95 11.31 -10.58
N VAL A 97 1.62 10.58 -9.70
CA VAL A 97 1.15 10.21 -8.36
C VAL A 97 1.95 10.90 -7.24
N GLY A 98 3.05 11.56 -7.59
CA GLY A 98 3.87 12.32 -6.67
C GLY A 98 5.04 13.00 -7.35
N ASP A 99 5.74 13.84 -6.61
CA ASP A 99 6.93 14.56 -7.04
C ASP A 99 7.97 14.67 -5.91
N GLY A 100 9.16 15.14 -6.24
CA GLY A 100 10.24 15.27 -5.28
C GLY A 100 11.49 15.90 -5.86
N THR A 101 12.56 15.85 -5.08
CA THR A 101 13.87 16.41 -5.44
C THR A 101 14.99 15.44 -5.09
N ALA A 102 16.14 15.63 -5.72
CA ALA A 102 17.38 14.95 -5.32
C ALA A 102 18.56 15.92 -5.30
N ARG A 103 19.50 15.64 -4.39
CA ARG A 103 20.81 16.29 -4.32
C ARG A 103 21.86 15.22 -4.61
N LEU A 104 22.69 15.47 -5.58
CA LEU A 104 23.67 14.47 -6.06
C LEU A 104 25.10 14.95 -5.82
N PHE A 105 25.96 14.06 -5.36
CA PHE A 105 27.42 14.22 -5.43
C PHE A 105 27.88 13.83 -6.82
N ILE A 106 27.99 14.83 -7.69
CA ILE A 106 28.32 14.63 -9.11
C ILE A 106 29.70 13.97 -9.24
N ALA A 107 29.79 12.95 -10.08
CA ALA A 107 31.01 12.15 -10.23
C ALA A 107 31.58 11.69 -8.86
N GLN A 108 30.70 11.41 -7.90
CA GLN A 108 31.02 10.95 -6.55
C GLN A 108 31.76 11.98 -5.66
N GLN A 109 31.95 13.22 -6.11
CA GLN A 109 32.65 14.26 -5.36
C GLN A 109 31.79 14.82 -4.23
N THR A 110 32.25 14.71 -2.98
CA THR A 110 31.45 15.08 -1.78
C THR A 110 31.54 16.57 -1.41
N ALA A 111 32.36 17.35 -2.08
CA ALA A 111 32.60 18.75 -1.71
C ALA A 111 31.34 19.63 -1.85
N ILE A 112 30.64 19.53 -2.97
CA ILE A 112 29.44 20.33 -3.26
C ILE A 112 28.41 19.46 -3.98
N PRO A 113 27.26 19.16 -3.35
CA PRO A 113 26.17 18.46 -4.03
C PRO A 113 25.42 19.41 -4.97
N SER A 114 24.90 18.90 -6.08
CA SER A 114 23.94 19.62 -6.91
C SER A 114 22.59 19.71 -6.19
N ASN A 115 21.79 20.75 -6.52
CA ASN A 115 20.48 20.96 -5.90
C ASN A 115 19.34 21.09 -6.92
N ASP A 116 19.57 20.73 -8.18
CA ASP A 116 18.68 21.02 -9.29
C ASP A 116 17.89 19.81 -9.82
N SER A 117 18.15 18.63 -9.28
CA SER A 117 17.46 17.42 -9.76
C SER A 117 16.03 17.35 -9.23
N ARG A 118 15.09 17.11 -10.13
CA ARG A 118 13.69 16.86 -9.82
C ARG A 118 13.32 15.42 -10.12
N ILE A 119 12.39 14.89 -9.35
CA ILE A 119 11.85 13.54 -9.49
C ILE A 119 10.35 13.65 -9.70
N LEU A 120 9.84 12.96 -10.71
CA LEU A 120 8.40 12.73 -10.91
C LEU A 120 8.11 11.26 -10.69
N MET A 121 7.01 10.95 -10.03
CA MET A 121 6.53 9.61 -9.77
C MET A 121 5.24 9.36 -10.54
N PHE A 122 5.18 8.26 -11.28
CA PHE A 122 4.08 7.91 -12.16
C PHE A 122 3.45 6.59 -11.76
N ASN A 123 2.13 6.50 -11.87
CA ASN A 123 1.45 5.24 -11.76
C ASN A 123 1.94 4.28 -12.86
N ALA A 124 2.36 3.09 -12.46
CA ALA A 124 2.72 1.99 -13.35
C ALA A 124 1.85 0.74 -13.12
N GLY A 125 0.71 0.92 -12.43
CA GLY A 125 -0.26 -0.13 -12.18
C GLY A 125 0.24 -1.16 -11.18
N ARG A 126 0.11 -2.43 -11.54
CA ARG A 126 0.50 -3.58 -10.71
C ARG A 126 1.31 -4.57 -11.53
N ASP A 127 2.23 -5.27 -10.86
CA ASP A 127 2.95 -6.39 -11.47
C ASP A 127 2.03 -7.63 -11.63
N LYS A 128 2.60 -8.72 -12.20
CA LYS A 128 1.88 -9.99 -12.39
C LYS A 128 1.38 -10.65 -11.10
N ASP A 129 1.98 -10.29 -9.97
CA ASP A 129 1.63 -10.82 -8.65
C ASP A 129 0.68 -9.88 -7.88
N GLY A 130 0.27 -8.76 -8.52
CA GLY A 130 -0.67 -7.77 -7.97
C GLY A 130 -0.02 -6.71 -7.09
N ASN A 131 1.31 -6.65 -7.01
CA ASN A 131 2.02 -5.65 -6.23
C ASN A 131 2.01 -4.29 -6.93
N PRO A 132 1.81 -3.17 -6.21
CA PRO A 132 1.88 -1.83 -6.78
C PRO A 132 3.25 -1.55 -7.39
N VAL A 133 3.25 -0.97 -8.59
CA VAL A 133 4.45 -0.54 -9.31
C VAL A 133 4.38 0.96 -9.56
N MET A 134 5.50 1.63 -9.38
CA MET A 134 5.67 3.06 -9.60
C MET A 134 6.90 3.28 -10.49
N ASN A 135 6.75 4.05 -11.56
CA ASN A 135 7.87 4.51 -12.35
C ASN A 135 8.29 5.90 -11.87
N LEU A 136 9.58 6.15 -11.88
CA LEU A 136 10.16 7.43 -11.49
C LEU A 136 11.01 7.97 -12.64
N HIS A 137 10.87 9.26 -12.92
CA HIS A 137 11.73 10.00 -13.83
C HIS A 137 12.46 11.07 -13.04
N GLY A 138 13.77 10.99 -12.99
CA GLY A 138 14.63 12.03 -12.44
C GLY A 138 15.32 12.79 -13.56
N TYR A 139 15.44 14.11 -13.43
CA TYR A 139 16.20 14.94 -14.36
C TYR A 139 17.05 15.96 -13.60
N SER A 140 18.31 16.08 -14.02
CA SER A 140 19.25 17.09 -13.53
C SER A 140 19.64 18.02 -14.68
N PRO A 141 19.24 19.31 -14.65
CA PRO A 141 19.65 20.29 -15.64
C PRO A 141 21.18 20.47 -15.70
N SER A 142 21.85 20.52 -14.55
CA SER A 142 23.32 20.69 -14.51
C SER A 142 24.09 19.53 -15.13
N LEU A 143 23.56 18.31 -15.09
CA LEU A 143 24.12 17.14 -15.75
C LEU A 143 23.57 16.91 -17.15
N ASN A 144 22.51 17.64 -17.52
CA ASN A 144 21.73 17.40 -18.74
C ASN A 144 21.41 15.90 -18.92
N THR A 145 20.94 15.27 -17.85
CA THR A 145 20.74 13.83 -17.79
C THR A 145 19.41 13.49 -17.13
N GLY A 146 18.64 12.66 -17.84
CA GLY A 146 17.43 12.01 -17.33
C GLY A 146 17.69 10.55 -16.94
N ILE A 147 16.98 10.09 -15.92
CA ILE A 147 17.06 8.71 -15.42
C ILE A 147 15.65 8.16 -15.25
N PHE A 148 15.48 6.89 -15.61
CA PHE A 148 14.25 6.15 -15.38
C PHE A 148 14.47 5.04 -14.36
N MET A 149 13.60 4.98 -13.36
CA MET A 149 13.66 3.99 -12.31
C MET A 149 12.28 3.35 -12.15
N THR A 150 12.25 2.13 -11.68
CA THR A 150 11.01 1.43 -11.33
C THR A 150 11.09 0.95 -9.90
N GLY A 151 10.08 1.27 -9.12
CA GLY A 151 9.90 0.80 -7.75
C GLY A 151 8.72 -0.16 -7.67
N THR A 152 8.85 -1.21 -6.88
CA THR A 152 7.76 -2.16 -6.60
C THR A 152 7.57 -2.30 -5.11
N LEU A 153 6.32 -2.25 -4.64
CA LEU A 153 5.97 -2.41 -3.23
C LEU A 153 5.57 -3.87 -2.97
N VAL A 154 6.47 -4.63 -2.38
CA VAL A 154 6.26 -6.05 -2.05
C VAL A 154 6.38 -6.25 -0.54
N ASN A 155 5.34 -6.80 0.09
CA ASN A 155 5.34 -7.11 1.53
C ASN A 155 5.78 -5.93 2.42
N GLY A 156 5.36 -4.70 2.06
CA GLY A 156 5.70 -3.49 2.80
C GLY A 156 7.12 -2.96 2.53
N ILE A 157 7.84 -3.50 1.57
CA ILE A 157 9.14 -2.99 1.14
C ILE A 157 8.99 -2.39 -0.25
N PHE A 158 9.22 -1.07 -0.37
CA PHE A 158 9.31 -0.38 -1.64
C PHE A 158 10.77 -0.42 -2.12
N ASP A 159 11.04 -1.18 -3.16
CA ASP A 159 12.37 -1.49 -3.69
C ASP A 159 12.59 -0.81 -5.03
N VAL A 160 13.58 0.07 -5.11
CA VAL A 160 13.93 0.87 -6.30
C VAL A 160 15.38 0.61 -6.68
N LYS A 161 15.60 0.06 -7.88
CA LYS A 161 16.95 -0.05 -8.46
C LYS A 161 17.34 1.23 -9.17
N ILE A 162 18.53 1.73 -8.89
CA ILE A 162 19.05 2.96 -9.45
C ILE A 162 20.02 2.60 -10.59
N PRO A 163 19.69 2.90 -11.86
CA PRO A 163 20.58 2.65 -12.98
C PRO A 163 21.79 3.60 -12.94
N ARG A 164 22.81 3.28 -13.72
CA ARG A 164 23.99 4.12 -13.83
C ARG A 164 23.64 5.44 -14.52
N LEU A 165 24.07 6.55 -13.94
CA LEU A 165 24.09 7.85 -14.58
C LEU A 165 25.32 8.02 -15.47
N THR A 166 25.28 8.95 -16.42
CA THR A 166 26.42 9.24 -17.33
C THR A 166 27.68 9.57 -16.54
N ALA A 167 27.59 10.46 -15.56
CA ALA A 167 28.62 10.67 -14.56
C ALA A 167 28.16 9.94 -13.29
N ASP A 168 28.57 8.68 -13.11
CA ASP A 168 28.08 7.84 -12.02
C ASP A 168 28.22 8.53 -10.66
N SER A 169 27.10 9.04 -10.16
CA SER A 169 27.04 9.99 -9.07
C SER A 169 26.47 9.32 -7.82
N SER A 170 26.91 9.81 -6.65
CA SER A 170 26.33 9.41 -5.38
C SER A 170 25.15 10.31 -5.03
N VAL A 171 24.31 9.88 -4.10
CA VAL A 171 23.22 10.69 -3.55
C VAL A 171 23.66 11.34 -2.24
N ALA A 172 23.35 12.64 -2.10
CA ALA A 172 23.46 13.37 -0.84
C ALA A 172 22.12 13.38 -0.09
N ALA A 173 21.02 13.59 -0.81
CA ALA A 173 19.67 13.57 -0.25
C ALA A 173 18.65 13.38 -1.37
N PHE A 174 17.44 12.91 -1.00
CA PHE A 174 16.26 12.99 -1.85
C PHE A 174 15.01 13.16 -0.99
N THR A 175 14.00 13.81 -1.58
CA THR A 175 12.65 13.93 -1.02
C THR A 175 11.65 13.38 -2.01
N ASN A 176 10.56 12.81 -1.50
CA ASN A 176 9.43 12.37 -2.31
C ASN A 176 8.14 12.68 -1.56
N ASP A 177 7.21 13.35 -2.25
CA ASP A 177 5.91 13.73 -1.75
C ASP A 177 4.80 13.03 -2.56
N ILE A 178 3.85 12.41 -1.88
CA ILE A 178 2.68 11.76 -2.48
C ILE A 178 1.43 12.25 -1.74
N PRO A 179 0.44 12.88 -2.41
CA PRO A 179 0.42 13.15 -3.85
C PRO A 179 1.34 14.29 -4.28
N GLY A 180 1.95 15.08 -3.37
CA GLY A 180 2.75 16.25 -3.69
C GLY A 180 1.92 17.36 -4.35
N ASP A 181 2.59 18.29 -5.03
CA ASP A 181 1.94 19.40 -5.74
C ASP A 181 1.42 18.98 -7.12
N LEU A 182 2.05 18.00 -7.74
CA LEU A 182 1.77 17.58 -9.12
C LEU A 182 0.93 16.30 -9.21
N GLY A 183 0.78 15.55 -8.12
CA GLY A 183 0.05 14.28 -8.11
C GLY A 183 -1.44 14.43 -8.40
N LYS A 184 -1.98 13.51 -9.23
CA LYS A 184 -3.38 13.53 -9.67
C LYS A 184 -4.29 12.59 -8.91
N ASP A 185 -3.75 11.73 -8.04
CA ASP A 185 -4.52 10.78 -7.24
C ASP A 185 -4.28 10.99 -5.74
N PRO A 186 -5.17 11.74 -5.05
CA PRO A 186 -5.06 11.93 -3.60
C PRO A 186 -5.28 10.65 -2.79
N ASP A 187 -5.80 9.59 -3.42
CA ASP A 187 -6.07 8.29 -2.77
C ASP A 187 -4.98 7.25 -3.06
N TYR A 188 -3.91 7.62 -3.77
CA TYR A 188 -2.85 6.70 -4.20
C TYR A 188 -2.13 6.06 -3.02
N ALA A 189 -1.80 6.82 -1.98
CA ALA A 189 -1.27 6.30 -0.73
C ALA A 189 -2.39 6.16 0.30
N GLN A 190 -2.48 5.00 0.93
CA GLN A 190 -3.48 4.73 1.97
C GLN A 190 -2.83 4.07 3.18
N ALA A 191 -3.29 4.46 4.38
CA ALA A 191 -2.78 3.93 5.62
C ALA A 191 -3.88 3.59 6.63
N SER A 192 -3.64 2.53 7.39
CA SER A 192 -4.30 2.22 8.66
C SER A 192 -3.27 2.31 9.79
N CYS A 193 -3.71 2.37 11.04
CA CYS A 193 -2.84 2.45 12.21
C CYS A 193 -3.08 1.26 13.15
N PRO A 194 -2.58 0.05 12.82
CA PRO A 194 -2.89 -1.16 13.60
C PRO A 194 -2.24 -1.20 14.98
N ALA A 195 -1.04 -0.61 15.14
CA ALA A 195 -0.21 -0.72 16.33
C ALA A 195 -0.09 0.57 17.16
N GLY A 196 -0.67 1.70 16.72
CA GLY A 196 -0.55 3.00 17.39
C GLY A 196 0.68 3.81 16.99
N ASN A 197 1.55 3.23 16.16
CA ASN A 197 2.71 3.88 15.57
C ASN A 197 2.96 3.38 14.15
N TRP A 198 3.69 4.16 13.38
CA TRP A 198 4.18 3.86 12.06
C TRP A 198 5.72 3.87 12.07
N ASP A 199 6.31 2.72 12.36
CA ASP A 199 7.76 2.56 12.29
C ASP A 199 8.19 2.38 10.84
N ASN A 200 9.15 3.20 10.42
CA ASN A 200 9.73 3.13 9.10
C ASN A 200 11.26 3.18 9.16
N ASN A 201 11.93 2.68 8.17
CA ASN A 201 13.35 2.84 7.94
C ASN A 201 13.72 2.56 6.49
N GLY A 202 14.93 2.96 6.09
CA GLY A 202 15.46 2.74 4.76
C GLY A 202 16.77 1.97 4.78
N VAL A 203 17.01 1.25 3.69
CA VAL A 203 18.30 0.65 3.36
C VAL A 203 18.74 1.23 2.02
N ILE A 204 19.88 1.91 2.05
CA ILE A 204 20.53 2.50 0.87
C ILE A 204 21.74 1.63 0.53
N THR A 205 21.76 1.03 -0.65
CA THR A 205 22.91 0.28 -1.11
C THR A 205 23.78 1.18 -1.99
N ILE A 206 25.01 1.37 -1.57
CA ILE A 206 26.06 2.04 -2.36
C ILE A 206 27.08 0.99 -2.85
N ALA A 207 27.64 1.19 -4.04
CA ALA A 207 28.58 0.23 -4.61
C ALA A 207 29.44 0.88 -5.68
N LYS A 208 30.57 0.27 -6.03
CA LYS A 208 31.30 0.61 -7.24
C LYS A 208 30.59 0.02 -8.46
N ARG A 209 30.66 0.72 -9.59
CA ARG A 209 30.21 0.25 -10.90
C ARG A 209 31.34 0.43 -11.91
N ASP A 210 31.55 -0.55 -12.75
CA ASP A 210 32.41 -0.40 -13.92
C ASP A 210 31.68 0.27 -15.10
N ALA A 211 32.37 0.43 -16.20
CA ALA A 211 31.81 1.06 -17.40
C ALA A 211 30.67 0.27 -18.03
N SER A 212 30.58 -1.03 -17.79
CA SER A 212 29.50 -1.92 -18.24
C SER A 212 28.34 -2.00 -17.25
N GLY A 213 28.45 -1.35 -16.09
CA GLY A 213 27.43 -1.33 -15.05
C GLY A 213 27.52 -2.50 -14.06
N VAL A 214 28.57 -3.30 -14.11
CA VAL A 214 28.80 -4.40 -13.16
C VAL A 214 29.09 -3.83 -11.77
N ILE A 215 28.34 -4.31 -10.79
CA ILE A 215 28.38 -3.85 -9.39
C ILE A 215 29.42 -4.65 -8.63
N SER A 216 30.24 -3.97 -7.83
CA SER A 216 31.22 -4.56 -6.91
C SER A 216 31.32 -3.73 -5.62
N GLU A 217 31.89 -4.32 -4.57
CA GLU A 217 32.11 -3.66 -3.28
C GLU A 217 30.83 -2.98 -2.72
N SER A 218 29.70 -3.71 -2.77
CA SER A 218 28.42 -3.23 -2.27
C SER A 218 28.45 -3.08 -0.76
N GLU A 219 27.78 -2.03 -0.27
CA GLU A 219 27.64 -1.71 1.14
C GLU A 219 26.19 -1.23 1.41
N ASP A 220 25.53 -1.86 2.38
CA ASP A 220 24.19 -1.44 2.82
C ASP A 220 24.30 -0.48 3.99
N LEU A 221 23.75 0.72 3.81
CA LEU A 221 23.57 1.72 4.85
C LEU A 221 22.14 1.63 5.36
N VAL A 222 21.99 1.26 6.62
CA VAL A 222 20.67 1.10 7.25
C VAL A 222 20.35 2.32 8.10
N SER A 223 19.25 3.01 7.81
CA SER A 223 18.80 4.12 8.65
C SER A 223 18.27 3.61 9.98
N PRO A 224 18.39 4.41 11.07
CA PRO A 224 17.62 4.15 12.27
C PRO A 224 16.13 4.04 11.97
N VAL A 225 15.40 3.31 12.81
CA VAL A 225 13.94 3.29 12.76
C VAL A 225 13.41 4.66 13.18
N ASP A 226 12.54 5.25 12.36
CA ASP A 226 11.83 6.50 12.63
C ASP A 226 10.39 6.20 13.06
N PRO A 227 10.06 6.26 14.37
CA PRO A 227 8.72 5.97 14.85
C PRO A 227 7.84 7.23 14.77
N ILE A 228 6.70 7.11 14.10
CA ILE A 228 5.68 8.17 14.04
C ILE A 228 4.45 7.69 14.80
N THR A 229 4.01 8.45 15.78
CA THR A 229 2.77 8.13 16.50
C THR A 229 1.56 8.35 15.60
N CYS A 230 0.66 7.36 15.54
CA CYS A 230 -0.63 7.47 14.88
C CYS A 230 -1.77 7.09 15.82
N GLN A 231 -2.92 7.73 15.66
CA GLN A 231 -4.12 7.40 16.42
C GLN A 231 -4.86 6.26 15.72
N GLY A 232 -4.81 5.05 16.29
CA GLY A 232 -5.55 3.90 15.82
C GLY A 232 -6.94 3.83 16.42
N LEU A 233 -7.96 4.34 15.73
CA LEU A 233 -9.35 4.21 16.14
C LEU A 233 -9.81 2.76 16.07
N ALA A 234 -10.49 2.27 17.13
CA ALA A 234 -10.95 0.88 17.20
C ALA A 234 -12.01 0.56 16.14
N GLY A 235 -12.82 1.54 15.78
CA GLY A 235 -13.93 1.34 14.86
C GLY A 235 -15.05 0.46 15.42
N SER A 236 -16.01 0.09 14.57
CA SER A 236 -17.10 -0.82 14.92
C SER A 236 -17.48 -1.70 13.73
N ALA A 237 -17.96 -2.92 14.01
CA ALA A 237 -18.56 -3.76 12.99
C ALA A 237 -19.96 -3.23 12.63
N LYS A 238 -20.37 -3.43 11.37
CA LYS A 238 -21.71 -3.12 10.87
C LYS A 238 -22.09 -4.13 9.80
N PHE A 239 -23.25 -4.76 9.91
CA PHE A 239 -23.70 -5.69 8.89
C PHE A 239 -24.70 -5.02 7.93
N ALA A 240 -24.47 -5.24 6.63
CA ALA A 240 -25.48 -4.98 5.62
C ALA A 240 -26.68 -5.93 5.79
N PRO A 241 -27.86 -5.64 5.22
CA PRO A 241 -28.98 -6.58 5.17
C PRO A 241 -28.54 -7.94 4.65
N LEU A 242 -28.95 -9.01 5.31
CA LEU A 242 -28.55 -10.37 4.95
C LEU A 242 -29.16 -10.78 3.61
N LYS A 243 -28.35 -11.41 2.75
CA LYS A 243 -28.84 -12.09 1.55
C LYS A 243 -28.99 -13.57 1.86
N VAL A 244 -30.22 -14.08 1.76
CA VAL A 244 -30.54 -15.49 2.08
C VAL A 244 -30.92 -16.23 0.81
N LYS A 245 -30.31 -17.39 0.59
CA LYS A 245 -30.66 -18.34 -0.49
C LYS A 245 -30.90 -19.71 0.13
N GLY A 246 -31.87 -20.45 -0.40
CA GLY A 246 -32.21 -21.77 0.10
C GLY A 246 -33.17 -22.53 -0.82
N PRO A 247 -33.60 -23.72 -0.43
CA PRO A 247 -34.54 -24.54 -1.21
C PRO A 247 -35.91 -23.87 -1.32
N LYS A 248 -36.59 -24.08 -2.45
CA LYS A 248 -37.96 -23.58 -2.66
C LYS A 248 -38.98 -24.30 -1.76
N ALA A 249 -38.71 -25.57 -1.41
CA ALA A 249 -39.56 -26.38 -0.55
C ALA A 249 -38.73 -27.23 0.41
N VAL A 250 -39.27 -27.50 1.58
CA VAL A 250 -38.69 -28.38 2.62
C VAL A 250 -39.83 -29.15 3.29
N LYS A 251 -39.69 -30.47 3.48
CA LYS A 251 -40.67 -31.26 4.22
C LYS A 251 -40.76 -30.85 5.66
N SER A 252 -41.96 -30.81 6.22
CA SER A 252 -42.17 -30.46 7.63
C SER A 252 -41.37 -31.36 8.56
N GLY A 253 -40.69 -30.75 9.53
CA GLY A 253 -39.79 -31.44 10.46
C GLY A 253 -38.40 -31.80 9.89
N GLN A 254 -38.15 -31.61 8.61
CA GLN A 254 -36.85 -31.88 8.01
C GLN A 254 -35.95 -30.64 8.01
N LYS A 255 -34.63 -30.85 7.84
CA LYS A 255 -33.62 -29.77 7.74
C LYS A 255 -33.48 -29.32 6.30
N GLY A 256 -33.67 -28.03 6.03
CA GLY A 256 -33.27 -27.35 4.82
C GLY A 256 -31.87 -26.74 4.98
N THR A 257 -31.12 -26.68 3.88
CA THR A 257 -29.80 -26.02 3.84
C THR A 257 -29.92 -24.62 3.24
N PHE A 258 -29.60 -23.61 4.04
CA PHE A 258 -29.70 -22.19 3.67
C PHE A 258 -28.31 -21.58 3.63
N ARG A 259 -28.05 -20.73 2.62
CA ARG A 259 -26.82 -19.95 2.47
C ARG A 259 -27.12 -18.52 2.80
N VAL A 260 -26.51 -18.01 3.88
CA VAL A 260 -26.72 -16.65 4.37
C VAL A 260 -25.43 -15.86 4.15
N THR A 261 -25.46 -14.85 3.28
CA THR A 261 -24.32 -13.97 3.05
C THR A 261 -24.38 -12.83 4.03
N VAL A 262 -23.34 -12.71 4.86
CA VAL A 262 -23.10 -11.64 5.82
C VAL A 262 -21.98 -10.77 5.29
N ARG A 263 -22.23 -9.47 5.10
CA ARG A 263 -21.24 -8.47 4.71
C ARG A 263 -20.98 -7.50 5.85
N ASN A 264 -19.71 -7.33 6.21
CA ASN A 264 -19.32 -6.32 7.19
C ASN A 264 -18.99 -5.00 6.46
N THR A 265 -19.82 -3.98 6.64
CA THR A 265 -19.64 -2.62 6.10
C THR A 265 -19.07 -1.65 7.13
N GLY A 266 -18.69 -2.15 8.30
CA GLY A 266 -18.14 -1.36 9.39
C GLY A 266 -16.64 -1.07 9.23
N THR A 267 -16.08 -0.48 10.27
CA THR A 267 -14.68 -0.04 10.36
C THR A 267 -13.81 -0.93 11.25
N ALA A 268 -14.39 -1.98 11.83
CA ALA A 268 -13.69 -3.02 12.58
C ALA A 268 -14.17 -4.42 12.20
N SER A 269 -13.34 -5.42 12.45
CA SER A 269 -13.72 -6.82 12.25
C SER A 269 -14.87 -7.24 13.15
N ALA A 270 -15.89 -7.88 12.57
CA ALA A 270 -16.87 -8.64 13.32
C ALA A 270 -16.23 -9.94 13.81
N LYS A 271 -16.31 -10.19 15.12
CA LYS A 271 -15.72 -11.37 15.77
C LYS A 271 -16.82 -12.34 16.19
N LYS A 272 -16.53 -13.65 16.13
CA LYS A 272 -17.48 -14.70 16.56
C LYS A 272 -18.86 -14.56 15.93
N VAL A 273 -18.91 -14.25 14.62
CA VAL A 273 -20.16 -14.12 13.90
C VAL A 273 -20.95 -15.43 14.00
N LYS A 274 -22.22 -15.34 14.36
CA LYS A 274 -23.16 -16.45 14.43
C LYS A 274 -24.42 -16.08 13.64
N VAL A 275 -24.92 -17.01 12.84
CA VAL A 275 -26.19 -16.89 12.12
C VAL A 275 -27.18 -17.86 12.70
N THR A 276 -28.34 -17.37 13.14
CA THR A 276 -29.44 -18.16 13.70
C THR A 276 -30.68 -18.03 12.82
N ALA A 277 -31.38 -19.14 12.64
CA ALA A 277 -32.68 -19.18 12.01
C ALA A 277 -33.78 -19.22 13.09
N SER A 278 -34.87 -18.50 12.86
CA SER A 278 -36.05 -18.41 13.72
C SER A 278 -37.35 -18.32 12.90
N GLY A 279 -38.49 -18.22 13.55
CA GLY A 279 -39.79 -18.24 12.91
C GLY A 279 -40.23 -19.67 12.57
N ALA A 280 -40.54 -19.93 11.31
CA ALA A 280 -40.85 -21.28 10.86
C ALA A 280 -39.65 -22.21 10.72
N GLY A 281 -38.46 -21.79 11.18
CA GLY A 281 -37.26 -22.61 11.15
C GLY A 281 -36.40 -22.43 12.41
N ASN A 282 -35.61 -23.45 12.74
CA ASN A 282 -34.70 -23.43 13.88
C ASN A 282 -33.35 -24.07 13.46
N GLY A 283 -32.29 -23.31 13.66
CA GLY A 283 -30.93 -23.76 13.37
C GLY A 283 -29.91 -22.63 13.55
N SER A 284 -28.65 -22.98 13.65
CA SER A 284 -27.59 -21.98 13.73
C SER A 284 -26.28 -22.50 13.15
N ALA A 285 -25.42 -21.55 12.74
CA ALA A 285 -24.05 -21.86 12.29
C ALA A 285 -23.10 -20.70 12.63
N SER A 286 -21.83 -21.03 12.80
CA SER A 286 -20.77 -20.05 13.02
C SER A 286 -20.26 -19.48 11.70
N GLY A 287 -20.10 -18.15 11.66
CA GLY A 287 -19.44 -17.41 10.56
C GLY A 287 -18.00 -17.05 10.88
N GLY A 288 -17.54 -17.19 12.14
CA GLY A 288 -16.19 -16.83 12.56
C GLY A 288 -15.92 -15.32 12.48
N LYS A 289 -14.73 -14.92 12.02
CA LYS A 289 -14.34 -13.52 11.83
C LYS A 289 -14.67 -13.04 10.42
N ILE A 290 -15.21 -11.81 10.32
CA ILE A 290 -15.44 -11.11 9.02
C ILE A 290 -14.79 -9.74 9.10
N LYS A 291 -13.76 -9.52 8.29
CA LYS A 291 -13.02 -8.24 8.22
C LYS A 291 -13.91 -7.11 7.65
N PRO A 292 -13.56 -5.82 7.92
CA PRO A 292 -14.20 -4.69 7.24
C PRO A 292 -14.20 -4.85 5.71
N GLY A 293 -15.30 -4.51 5.07
CA GLY A 293 -15.48 -4.62 3.62
C GLY A 293 -15.70 -6.05 3.09
N ALA A 294 -15.42 -7.08 3.89
CA ALA A 294 -15.52 -8.47 3.47
C ALA A 294 -16.95 -9.03 3.57
N SER A 295 -17.22 -10.03 2.75
CA SER A 295 -18.44 -10.84 2.80
C SER A 295 -18.10 -12.29 3.08
N LYS A 296 -18.97 -12.98 3.82
CA LYS A 296 -18.86 -14.42 4.08
C LYS A 296 -20.22 -15.09 3.95
N THR A 297 -20.26 -16.21 3.25
CA THR A 297 -21.48 -17.05 3.17
C THR A 297 -21.42 -18.12 4.26
N VAL A 298 -22.42 -18.10 5.12
CA VAL A 298 -22.60 -19.05 6.23
C VAL A 298 -23.69 -20.04 5.84
N THR A 299 -23.37 -21.32 5.89
CA THR A 299 -24.35 -22.38 5.60
C THR A 299 -25.05 -22.78 6.89
N VAL A 300 -26.37 -22.54 6.96
CA VAL A 300 -27.21 -22.87 8.09
C VAL A 300 -28.14 -24.03 7.73
N LYS A 301 -28.09 -25.13 8.49
CA LYS A 301 -29.06 -26.20 8.43
C LYS A 301 -30.18 -25.91 9.43
N ALA A 302 -31.36 -25.53 8.92
CA ALA A 302 -32.48 -25.19 9.76
C ALA A 302 -33.62 -26.22 9.59
N LYS A 303 -34.13 -26.72 10.74
CA LYS A 303 -35.34 -27.56 10.78
C LYS A 303 -36.52 -26.68 10.46
N VAL A 304 -37.30 -27.02 9.43
CA VAL A 304 -38.47 -26.26 9.00
C VAL A 304 -39.74 -26.91 9.54
N THR A 305 -40.64 -26.07 10.12
CA THR A 305 -41.91 -26.51 10.64
C THR A 305 -43.04 -25.69 10.02
N GLY A 306 -44.20 -26.29 9.87
CA GLY A 306 -45.38 -25.64 9.32
C GLY A 306 -46.41 -26.63 8.74
N LYS A 307 -47.53 -26.11 8.30
CA LYS A 307 -48.59 -26.93 7.65
C LYS A 307 -48.17 -27.24 6.19
N LYS A 308 -48.30 -28.52 5.78
CA LYS A 308 -48.06 -28.98 4.42
C LYS A 308 -48.79 -28.13 3.39
N GLY A 309 -48.13 -27.81 2.27
CA GLY A 309 -48.66 -26.98 1.20
C GLY A 309 -48.67 -25.47 1.47
N ARG A 310 -48.32 -25.02 2.67
CA ARG A 310 -48.32 -23.61 3.02
C ARG A 310 -46.90 -23.01 2.88
N LYS A 311 -46.85 -21.69 2.59
CA LYS A 311 -45.59 -20.93 2.64
C LYS A 311 -45.23 -20.59 4.08
N ALA A 312 -44.03 -20.88 4.49
CA ALA A 312 -43.47 -20.56 5.79
C ALA A 312 -42.34 -19.56 5.64
N THR A 313 -42.27 -18.57 6.54
CA THR A 313 -41.16 -17.56 6.52
C THR A 313 -40.15 -17.94 7.60
N LEU A 314 -38.89 -18.12 7.15
CA LEU A 314 -37.76 -18.22 8.05
C LEU A 314 -37.07 -16.86 8.11
N GLN A 315 -36.73 -16.42 9.33
CA GLN A 315 -35.93 -15.26 9.59
C GLN A 315 -34.52 -15.70 10.00
N PHE A 316 -33.52 -15.11 9.39
CA PHE A 316 -32.11 -15.32 9.76
C PHE A 316 -31.60 -14.04 10.42
N LYS A 317 -30.89 -14.19 11.52
CA LYS A 317 -30.21 -13.10 12.24
C LYS A 317 -28.74 -13.41 12.35
N ALA A 318 -27.87 -12.51 11.88
CA ALA A 318 -26.45 -12.52 12.13
C ALA A 318 -26.14 -11.65 13.35
N THR A 319 -25.25 -12.11 14.21
CA THR A 319 -24.73 -11.38 15.38
C THR A 319 -23.21 -11.53 15.44
N GLY A 320 -22.48 -10.64 16.15
CA GLY A 320 -21.03 -10.71 16.29
C GLY A 320 -20.35 -9.33 16.31
N GLY A 321 -20.74 -8.48 17.29
CA GLY A 321 -20.32 -7.08 17.38
C GLY A 321 -21.20 -6.12 16.57
N ALA A 322 -22.11 -6.67 15.77
CA ALA A 322 -23.17 -6.01 15.03
C ALA A 322 -24.33 -6.99 14.88
N SER A 323 -25.49 -6.54 14.38
CA SER A 323 -26.59 -7.43 14.04
C SER A 323 -27.28 -7.00 12.75
N SER A 324 -27.79 -8.00 12.00
CA SER A 324 -28.64 -7.79 10.82
C SER A 324 -29.55 -8.99 10.62
N THR A 325 -30.63 -8.80 9.88
CA THR A 325 -31.62 -9.83 9.59
C THR A 325 -31.87 -9.97 8.09
N GLY A 326 -32.39 -11.11 7.71
CA GLY A 326 -32.87 -11.40 6.37
C GLY A 326 -33.89 -12.55 6.40
N ASN A 327 -34.80 -12.57 5.47
CA ASN A 327 -35.92 -13.53 5.45
C ASN A 327 -35.94 -14.33 4.15
N ILE A 328 -36.49 -15.55 4.22
CA ILE A 328 -36.81 -16.35 3.04
C ILE A 328 -38.15 -17.04 3.26
N LYS A 329 -38.92 -17.19 2.19
CA LYS A 329 -40.15 -17.97 2.19
C LYS A 329 -39.90 -19.31 1.51
N VAL A 330 -40.33 -20.38 2.16
CA VAL A 330 -40.23 -21.76 1.59
C VAL A 330 -41.60 -22.41 1.64
N THR A 331 -41.90 -23.31 0.74
CA THR A 331 -43.10 -24.14 0.78
C THR A 331 -42.83 -25.32 1.69
N VAL A 332 -43.75 -25.61 2.62
CA VAL A 332 -43.67 -26.78 3.50
C VAL A 332 -44.27 -27.97 2.75
N GLY A 333 -43.48 -28.99 2.45
CA GLY A 333 -43.85 -30.20 1.70
C GLY A 333 -44.39 -31.32 2.59
#